data_8f89dfd0a47f1f891e4da0132ab607ee
#
_entry.id   8f89dfd0a47f1f891e4da0132ab607ee
#
_cell.length_a   1.000
_cell.length_b   1.000
_cell.length_c   1.000
_cell.angle_alpha   90.00
_cell.angle_beta   90.00
_cell.angle_gamma   90.00
#
_symmetry.space_group_name_H-M   'P 1'
#
loop_
_entity.id
_entity.type
_entity.pdbx_description
1 polymer ?
#
loop_
_entity_poly.entity_id
_entity_poly.type
_entity_poly.pdbx_seq_one_letter_code
_entity_poly.pdbx_strand_id
1 'polypeptide(L)'
;IRDLKIPIEHVDYLHKPELLVMVDCQYHSGNSAVFEAEHIAVIDHHRICTELPELSEVRSNLGACSTLVWNMLKTEGFDVRGNRELSTALYYGLYTDTGSLTEIVHPLDRDLRDEANFDPAIMRKLRNANLSLEELEVAGAALLHTDYVEEFRAAIVKVGQCDPNILGLISDLVLEVDAIDICVAFNLQPE
;
A
#
# COMPACT_ATOMS: atom_id res chain seq x y z
N ILE A 1 -0.53 -3.60 12.22
CA ILE A 1 0.03 -2.76 13.29
C ILE A 1 -0.12 -3.48 14.64
N ARG A 2 -1.37 -3.75 15.11
CA ARG A 2 -1.62 -4.37 16.43
C ARG A 2 -0.96 -5.75 16.58
N ASP A 3 -1.14 -6.65 15.61
CA ASP A 3 -0.60 -8.01 15.65
C ASP A 3 0.92 -8.08 15.56
N LEU A 4 1.56 -7.08 14.95
CA LEU A 4 3.01 -6.93 14.82
C LEU A 4 3.60 -5.97 15.86
N LYS A 5 2.78 -5.40 16.75
CA LYS A 5 3.20 -4.45 17.81
C LYS A 5 4.04 -3.28 17.29
N ILE A 6 3.75 -2.83 16.09
CA ILE A 6 4.46 -1.71 15.48
C ILE A 6 4.04 -0.41 16.18
N PRO A 7 4.96 0.36 16.78
CA PRO A 7 4.65 1.62 17.44
C PRO A 7 4.38 2.70 16.39
N ILE A 8 3.10 2.97 16.13
CA ILE A 8 2.66 4.04 15.21
C ILE A 8 1.78 4.99 15.99
N GLU A 9 2.03 6.28 15.84
CA GLU A 9 1.23 7.36 16.37
C GLU A 9 0.72 8.23 15.23
N HIS A 10 -0.54 8.66 15.32
CA HIS A 10 -1.09 9.69 14.45
C HIS A 10 -0.75 11.06 15.03
N VAL A 11 -0.23 11.95 14.20
CA VAL A 11 0.11 13.31 14.58
C VAL A 11 -0.42 14.31 13.53
N ASP A 12 -1.06 15.37 13.97
CA ASP A 12 -1.49 16.47 13.10
C ASP A 12 -0.40 17.53 12.92
N TYR A 13 0.61 17.49 13.78
CA TYR A 13 1.70 18.45 13.81
C TYR A 13 3.01 17.81 14.25
N LEU A 14 4.11 18.18 13.58
CA LEU A 14 5.47 17.87 14.00
C LEU A 14 6.22 19.15 14.32
N HIS A 15 6.85 19.20 15.51
CA HIS A 15 7.87 20.21 15.76
C HIS A 15 9.04 19.92 14.83
N LYS A 16 9.34 20.85 13.92
CA LYS A 16 10.36 20.73 12.87
C LYS A 16 11.52 19.79 13.27
N PRO A 17 11.48 18.50 12.89
CA PRO A 17 12.51 17.54 13.25
C PRO A 17 13.81 17.83 12.50
N GLU A 18 14.94 17.35 13.02
CA GLU A 18 16.21 17.39 12.30
C GLU A 18 16.16 16.58 11.00
N LEU A 19 15.52 15.40 11.04
CA LEU A 19 15.32 14.54 9.87
C LEU A 19 13.89 14.03 9.81
N LEU A 20 13.24 14.24 8.67
CA LEU A 20 11.98 13.61 8.30
C LEU A 20 12.26 12.53 7.24
N VAL A 21 11.96 11.28 7.57
CA VAL A 21 12.02 10.17 6.60
C VAL A 21 10.60 9.83 6.16
N MET A 22 10.32 9.99 4.88
CA MET A 22 9.07 9.57 4.26
C MET A 22 9.25 8.20 3.64
N VAL A 23 8.29 7.31 3.87
CA VAL A 23 8.34 5.93 3.38
C VAL A 23 7.09 5.65 2.57
N ASP A 24 7.24 5.06 1.39
CA ASP A 24 6.16 4.69 0.48
C ASP A 24 5.35 5.88 -0.07
N CYS A 25 5.93 7.04 -0.06
CA CYS A 25 5.38 8.27 -0.63
C CYS A 25 6.50 9.28 -0.89
N GLN A 26 6.23 10.26 -1.76
CA GLN A 26 7.19 11.33 -2.09
C GLN A 26 6.76 12.67 -1.49
N TYR A 27 7.74 13.46 -1.12
CA TYR A 27 7.51 14.80 -0.59
C TYR A 27 6.82 15.68 -1.64
N HIS A 28 5.74 16.36 -1.27
CA HIS A 28 4.88 17.15 -2.17
C HIS A 28 4.18 16.38 -3.29
N SER A 29 4.06 15.06 -3.22
CA SER A 29 3.29 14.27 -4.20
C SER A 29 1.77 14.44 -4.11
N GLY A 30 1.28 15.02 -3.02
CA GLY A 30 -0.16 15.28 -2.79
C GLY A 30 -0.90 14.14 -2.08
N ASN A 31 -0.26 13.00 -1.85
CA ASN A 31 -0.85 11.84 -1.17
C ASN A 31 -0.45 11.73 0.31
N SER A 32 0.33 12.66 0.82
CA SER A 32 0.78 12.71 2.21
C SER A 32 0.77 14.13 2.76
N ALA A 33 0.66 14.25 4.10
CA ALA A 33 0.81 15.53 4.78
C ALA A 33 2.24 16.07 4.61
N VAL A 34 2.37 17.38 4.46
CA VAL A 34 3.65 18.05 4.31
C VAL A 34 4.06 18.64 5.65
N PHE A 35 5.17 18.15 6.21
CA PHE A 35 5.79 18.67 7.42
C PHE A 35 7.14 19.28 7.11
N GLU A 36 7.48 20.38 7.77
CA GLU A 36 8.80 20.99 7.68
C GLU A 36 9.83 20.20 8.51
N ALA A 37 11.04 20.04 7.98
CA ALA A 37 12.19 19.45 8.66
C ALA A 37 13.48 20.18 8.27
N GLU A 38 14.58 19.92 8.99
CA GLU A 38 15.89 20.44 8.59
C GLU A 38 16.43 19.64 7.39
N HIS A 39 16.24 18.31 7.44
CA HIS A 39 16.57 17.39 6.35
C HIS A 39 15.36 16.51 6.04
N ILE A 40 15.19 16.19 4.76
CA ILE A 40 14.14 15.30 4.29
C ILE A 40 14.77 14.17 3.49
N ALA A 41 14.35 12.95 3.77
CA ALA A 41 14.71 11.75 3.03
C ALA A 41 13.43 11.05 2.53
N VAL A 42 13.50 10.42 1.36
CA VAL A 42 12.42 9.64 0.79
C VAL A 42 12.91 8.23 0.49
N ILE A 43 12.18 7.23 0.96
CA ILE A 43 12.38 5.81 0.61
C ILE A 43 11.10 5.34 -0.06
N ASP A 44 11.14 5.14 -1.39
CA ASP A 44 9.91 4.89 -2.15
C ASP A 44 10.15 3.97 -3.36
N HIS A 45 9.09 3.32 -3.84
CA HIS A 45 9.11 2.50 -5.04
C HIS A 45 8.19 3.02 -6.16
N HIS A 46 7.45 4.07 -5.92
CA HIS A 46 6.58 4.67 -6.93
C HIS A 46 7.38 5.41 -8.01
N ARG A 47 6.72 5.65 -9.14
CA ARG A 47 7.29 6.50 -10.20
C ARG A 47 7.58 7.90 -9.64
N ILE A 48 8.77 8.42 -9.93
CA ILE A 48 9.18 9.76 -9.51
C ILE A 48 8.26 10.78 -10.16
N CYS A 49 7.57 11.56 -9.32
CA CYS A 49 6.61 12.59 -9.74
C CYS A 49 6.91 13.97 -9.15
N THR A 50 7.90 14.08 -8.26
CA THR A 50 8.34 15.34 -7.64
C THR A 50 9.84 15.46 -7.70
N GLU A 51 10.38 16.64 -7.38
CA GLU A 51 11.82 16.80 -7.13
C GLU A 51 12.18 16.09 -5.83
N LEU A 52 13.11 15.15 -5.92
CA LEU A 52 13.50 14.34 -4.75
C LEU A 52 14.50 15.09 -3.88
N PRO A 53 14.32 15.08 -2.54
CA PRO A 53 15.34 15.53 -1.60
C PRO A 53 16.65 14.76 -1.77
N GLU A 54 17.78 15.37 -1.36
CA GLU A 54 19.12 14.82 -1.57
C GLU A 54 19.30 13.44 -0.88
N LEU A 55 18.69 13.25 0.29
CA LEU A 55 18.77 12.00 1.06
C LEU A 55 17.66 11.02 0.67
N SER A 56 17.50 10.74 -0.63
CA SER A 56 16.40 9.89 -1.10
C SER A 56 16.89 8.65 -1.83
N GLU A 57 16.20 7.54 -1.65
CA GLU A 57 16.38 6.31 -2.40
C GLU A 57 15.02 5.89 -2.99
N VAL A 58 14.87 6.02 -4.31
CA VAL A 58 13.62 5.67 -5.02
C VAL A 58 13.92 4.68 -6.13
N ARG A 59 13.22 3.53 -6.12
CA ARG A 59 13.40 2.46 -7.11
C ARG A 59 12.08 2.03 -7.71
N SER A 60 11.64 2.71 -8.75
CA SER A 60 10.35 2.50 -9.42
C SER A 60 10.20 1.15 -10.16
N ASN A 61 11.21 0.32 -10.15
CA ASN A 61 11.19 -1.02 -10.74
C ASN A 61 10.98 -2.15 -9.71
N LEU A 62 10.86 -1.81 -8.42
CA LEU A 62 10.51 -2.75 -7.35
C LEU A 62 8.99 -2.86 -7.22
N GLY A 63 8.51 -4.04 -6.87
CA GLY A 63 7.10 -4.29 -6.64
C GLY A 63 6.56 -3.70 -5.33
N ALA A 64 7.45 -3.40 -4.36
CA ALA A 64 7.06 -2.85 -3.07
C ALA A 64 8.17 -2.01 -2.44
N CYS A 65 7.78 -0.98 -1.68
CA CYS A 65 8.72 -0.22 -0.85
C CYS A 65 9.34 -1.10 0.25
N SER A 66 8.61 -2.08 0.77
CA SER A 66 9.12 -3.06 1.73
C SER A 66 10.32 -3.86 1.21
N THR A 67 10.40 -4.13 -0.09
CA THR A 67 11.57 -4.76 -0.74
C THR A 67 12.79 -3.85 -0.68
N LEU A 68 12.60 -2.56 -0.93
CA LEU A 68 13.69 -1.59 -0.84
C LEU A 68 14.23 -1.50 0.59
N VAL A 69 13.35 -1.35 1.58
CA VAL A 69 13.72 -1.32 3.00
C VAL A 69 14.42 -2.61 3.42
N TRP A 70 13.90 -3.78 3.02
CA TRP A 70 14.54 -5.07 3.28
C TRP A 70 15.96 -5.14 2.72
N ASN A 71 16.13 -4.70 1.48
CA ASN A 71 17.45 -4.71 0.83
C ASN A 71 18.44 -3.76 1.53
N MET A 72 17.98 -2.57 1.94
CA MET A 72 18.79 -1.62 2.71
C MET A 72 19.25 -2.24 4.03
N LEU A 73 18.33 -2.79 4.81
CA LEU A 73 18.63 -3.44 6.08
C LEU A 73 19.63 -4.61 5.91
N LYS A 74 19.42 -5.45 4.90
CA LYS A 74 20.30 -6.60 4.60
C LYS A 74 21.70 -6.13 4.18
N THR A 75 21.79 -5.07 3.38
CA THR A 75 23.08 -4.50 2.94
C THR A 75 23.87 -3.92 4.10
N GLU A 76 23.21 -3.32 5.08
CA GLU A 76 23.79 -2.82 6.31
C GLU A 76 24.08 -3.91 7.38
N GLY A 77 23.83 -5.17 7.03
CA GLY A 77 24.17 -6.32 7.88
C GLY A 77 23.15 -6.63 8.99
N PHE A 78 21.94 -6.08 8.92
CA PHE A 78 20.87 -6.43 9.86
C PHE A 78 20.34 -7.84 9.59
N ASP A 79 20.18 -8.64 10.64
CA ASP A 79 19.56 -9.96 10.56
C ASP A 79 18.03 -9.86 10.51
N VAL A 80 17.50 -9.49 9.34
CA VAL A 80 16.05 -9.39 9.12
C VAL A 80 15.37 -10.75 9.29
N ARG A 81 16.04 -11.84 8.87
CA ARG A 81 15.49 -13.20 8.95
C ARG A 81 15.38 -13.69 10.41
N GLY A 82 16.30 -13.29 11.28
CA GLY A 82 16.25 -13.60 12.71
C GLY A 82 15.15 -12.84 13.45
N ASN A 83 14.70 -11.69 12.93
CA ASN A 83 13.56 -10.93 13.46
C ASN A 83 12.28 -11.30 12.73
N ARG A 84 11.54 -12.28 13.28
CA ARG A 84 10.33 -12.81 12.63
C ARG A 84 9.20 -11.79 12.50
N GLU A 85 9.04 -10.87 13.43
CA GLU A 85 8.03 -9.81 13.38
C GLU A 85 8.32 -8.84 12.23
N LEU A 86 9.56 -8.35 12.14
CA LEU A 86 10.03 -7.50 11.05
C LEU A 86 9.93 -8.21 9.69
N SER A 87 10.40 -9.46 9.62
CA SER A 87 10.32 -10.28 8.42
C SER A 87 8.88 -10.47 7.94
N THR A 88 7.93 -10.67 8.88
CA THR A 88 6.50 -10.77 8.57
C THR A 88 5.94 -9.45 8.06
N ALA A 89 6.32 -8.31 8.66
CA ALA A 89 5.87 -6.99 8.23
C ALA A 89 6.32 -6.68 6.79
N LEU A 90 7.60 -6.89 6.50
CA LEU A 90 8.16 -6.64 5.16
C LEU A 90 7.57 -7.57 4.10
N TYR A 91 7.37 -8.86 4.45
CA TYR A 91 6.70 -9.81 3.56
C TYR A 91 5.24 -9.42 3.30
N TYR A 92 4.53 -8.92 4.30
CA TYR A 92 3.16 -8.47 4.14
C TYR A 92 3.06 -7.25 3.22
N GLY A 93 3.98 -6.27 3.34
CA GLY A 93 4.05 -5.15 2.40
C GLY A 93 4.26 -5.62 0.96
N LEU A 94 5.23 -6.53 0.71
CA LEU A 94 5.41 -7.13 -0.62
C LEU A 94 4.14 -7.84 -1.11
N TYR A 95 3.46 -8.60 -0.22
CA TYR A 95 2.24 -9.33 -0.55
C TYR A 95 1.10 -8.38 -1.00
N THR A 96 0.91 -7.26 -0.30
CA THR A 96 -0.16 -6.30 -0.61
C THR A 96 0.11 -5.54 -1.90
N ASP A 97 1.33 -5.05 -2.08
CA ASP A 97 1.71 -4.19 -3.20
C ASP A 97 1.84 -4.92 -4.53
N THR A 98 1.95 -6.27 -4.49
CA THR A 98 2.15 -7.08 -5.70
C THR A 98 0.96 -8.01 -6.00
N GLY A 99 -0.25 -7.56 -5.68
CA GLY A 99 -1.47 -8.32 -5.97
C GLY A 99 -1.41 -9.75 -5.43
N SER A 100 -1.15 -9.91 -4.13
CA SER A 100 -0.98 -11.23 -3.49
C SER A 100 0.18 -12.06 -4.09
N LEU A 101 1.28 -11.41 -4.47
CA LEU A 101 2.50 -11.97 -5.10
C LEU A 101 2.33 -12.40 -6.57
N THR A 102 1.26 -12.02 -7.23
CA THR A 102 1.04 -12.34 -8.66
C THR A 102 1.83 -11.43 -9.59
N GLU A 103 2.16 -10.22 -9.15
CA GLU A 103 2.82 -9.18 -9.94
C GLU A 103 4.31 -9.01 -9.60
N ILE A 104 4.95 -10.05 -9.09
CA ILE A 104 6.39 -10.02 -8.79
C ILE A 104 7.20 -10.10 -10.09
N VAL A 105 7.93 -9.02 -10.41
CA VAL A 105 8.78 -8.93 -11.62
C VAL A 105 10.26 -8.84 -11.26
N HIS A 106 10.62 -8.03 -10.27
CA HIS A 106 12.01 -7.75 -9.95
C HIS A 106 12.66 -8.90 -9.15
N PRO A 107 13.96 -9.23 -9.38
CA PRO A 107 14.67 -10.27 -8.63
C PRO A 107 14.67 -10.06 -7.10
N LEU A 108 14.87 -8.82 -6.64
CA LEU A 108 14.87 -8.51 -5.19
C LEU A 108 13.52 -8.79 -4.53
N ASP A 109 12.39 -8.61 -5.23
CA ASP A 109 11.07 -8.97 -4.70
C ASP A 109 10.95 -10.48 -4.50
N ARG A 110 11.52 -11.27 -5.43
CA ARG A 110 11.60 -12.73 -5.31
C ARG A 110 12.50 -13.14 -4.15
N ASP A 111 13.64 -12.45 -3.98
CA ASP A 111 14.57 -12.73 -2.90
C ASP A 111 13.90 -12.46 -1.54
N LEU A 112 13.21 -11.33 -1.36
CA LEU A 112 12.43 -11.06 -0.14
C LEU A 112 11.36 -12.14 0.08
N ARG A 113 10.58 -12.49 -0.94
CA ARG A 113 9.57 -13.56 -0.84
C ARG A 113 10.14 -14.88 -0.35
N ASP A 114 11.29 -15.27 -0.90
CA ASP A 114 11.87 -16.60 -0.68
C ASP A 114 12.72 -16.66 0.61
N GLU A 115 13.32 -15.54 1.04
CA GLU A 115 14.14 -15.46 2.25
C GLU A 115 13.36 -15.10 3.51
N ALA A 116 12.14 -14.54 3.39
CA ALA A 116 11.38 -14.08 4.53
C ALA A 116 11.00 -15.23 5.50
N ASN A 117 11.35 -15.03 6.77
CA ASN A 117 10.93 -15.92 7.86
C ASN A 117 9.64 -15.38 8.50
N PHE A 118 8.57 -15.30 7.70
CA PHE A 118 7.30 -14.75 8.17
C PHE A 118 6.49 -15.72 9.05
N ASP A 119 5.57 -15.18 9.85
CA ASP A 119 4.61 -15.95 10.65
C ASP A 119 3.32 -16.23 9.86
N PRO A 120 3.05 -17.49 9.46
CA PRO A 120 1.84 -17.81 8.69
C PRO A 120 0.54 -17.54 9.44
N ALA A 121 0.55 -17.58 10.77
CA ALA A 121 -0.65 -17.30 11.58
C ALA A 121 -0.95 -15.79 11.58
N ILE A 122 0.07 -14.96 11.70
CA ILE A 122 -0.05 -13.50 11.60
C ILE A 122 -0.47 -13.12 10.17
N MET A 123 0.19 -13.68 9.15
CA MET A 123 -0.18 -13.43 7.74
C MET A 123 -1.66 -13.75 7.47
N ARG A 124 -2.17 -14.86 7.99
CA ARG A 124 -3.58 -15.22 7.85
C ARG A 124 -4.51 -14.20 8.51
N LYS A 125 -4.15 -13.69 9.68
CA LYS A 125 -4.91 -12.64 10.36
C LYS A 125 -4.91 -11.35 9.56
N LEU A 126 -3.73 -10.90 9.09
CA LEU A 126 -3.59 -9.66 8.31
C LEU A 126 -4.42 -9.72 7.02
N ARG A 127 -4.40 -10.85 6.32
CA ARG A 127 -5.22 -11.07 5.12
C ARG A 127 -6.73 -11.01 5.37
N ASN A 128 -7.18 -11.46 6.52
CA ASN A 128 -8.62 -11.58 6.88
C ASN A 128 -9.13 -10.36 7.67
N ALA A 129 -8.28 -9.43 8.07
CA ALA A 129 -8.62 -8.32 8.95
C ALA A 129 -8.98 -7.02 8.21
N ASN A 130 -9.01 -7.05 6.89
CA ASN A 130 -9.08 -5.84 6.08
C ASN A 130 -10.50 -5.40 5.74
N LEU A 131 -11.53 -6.14 6.14
CA LEU A 131 -12.92 -5.82 5.83
C LEU A 131 -13.83 -6.11 7.01
N SER A 132 -14.63 -5.15 7.42
CA SER A 132 -15.73 -5.32 8.37
C SER A 132 -17.01 -5.79 7.66
N LEU A 133 -18.00 -6.25 8.42
CA LEU A 133 -19.31 -6.62 7.85
C LEU A 133 -20.02 -5.41 7.26
N GLU A 134 -19.91 -4.24 7.89
CA GLU A 134 -20.50 -2.99 7.40
C GLU A 134 -19.88 -2.56 6.06
N GLU A 135 -18.57 -2.64 5.94
CA GLU A 135 -17.86 -2.37 4.69
C GLU A 135 -18.24 -3.35 3.57
N LEU A 136 -18.43 -4.64 3.92
CA LEU A 136 -18.90 -5.65 2.99
C LEU A 136 -20.34 -5.35 2.50
N GLU A 137 -21.23 -4.87 3.38
CA GLU A 137 -22.58 -4.46 3.00
C GLU A 137 -22.56 -3.27 2.05
N VAL A 138 -21.72 -2.26 2.32
CA VAL A 138 -21.55 -1.10 1.44
C VAL A 138 -21.04 -1.53 0.06
N ALA A 139 -20.00 -2.38 0.01
CA ALA A 139 -19.47 -2.91 -1.24
C ALA A 139 -20.53 -3.72 -2.01
N GLY A 140 -21.25 -4.60 -1.33
CA GLY A 140 -22.31 -5.40 -1.94
C GLY A 140 -23.44 -4.54 -2.53
N ALA A 141 -23.88 -3.51 -1.82
CA ALA A 141 -24.89 -2.57 -2.31
C ALA A 141 -24.40 -1.79 -3.55
N ALA A 142 -23.13 -1.37 -3.55
CA ALA A 142 -22.53 -0.66 -4.68
C ALA A 142 -22.41 -1.55 -5.93
N LEU A 143 -21.98 -2.80 -5.77
CA LEU A 143 -21.84 -3.76 -6.88
C LEU A 143 -23.16 -4.09 -7.56
N LEU A 144 -24.29 -4.10 -6.83
CA LEU A 144 -25.63 -4.29 -7.41
C LEU A 144 -26.07 -3.15 -8.33
N HIS A 145 -25.42 -1.99 -8.24
CA HIS A 145 -25.77 -0.79 -9.02
C HIS A 145 -24.58 -0.36 -9.90
N THR A 146 -23.81 -1.32 -10.39
CA THR A 146 -22.71 -1.08 -11.32
C THR A 146 -23.27 -0.83 -12.71
N ASP A 147 -22.93 0.31 -13.30
CA ASP A 147 -23.23 0.63 -14.69
C ASP A 147 -22.08 0.13 -15.58
N TYR A 148 -22.38 -0.80 -16.49
CA TYR A 148 -21.41 -1.32 -17.45
C TYR A 148 -21.59 -0.65 -18.82
N VAL A 149 -20.50 -0.11 -19.36
CA VAL A 149 -20.44 0.53 -20.67
C VAL A 149 -19.65 -0.37 -21.62
N GLU A 150 -20.36 -1.19 -22.38
CA GLU A 150 -19.79 -2.25 -23.23
C GLU A 150 -18.77 -1.70 -24.25
N GLU A 151 -19.05 -0.55 -24.88
CA GLU A 151 -18.18 0.09 -25.87
C GLU A 151 -16.76 0.34 -25.36
N PHE A 152 -16.62 0.68 -24.08
CA PHE A 152 -15.34 0.99 -23.44
C PHE A 152 -14.84 -0.13 -22.52
N ARG A 153 -15.56 -1.23 -22.42
CA ARG A 153 -15.30 -2.28 -21.42
C ARG A 153 -15.08 -1.69 -20.01
N ALA A 154 -15.90 -0.70 -19.69
CA ALA A 154 -15.77 0.11 -18.49
C ALA A 154 -16.94 -0.08 -17.53
N ALA A 155 -16.67 -0.10 -16.23
CA ALA A 155 -17.65 -0.10 -15.18
C ALA A 155 -17.61 1.22 -14.40
N ILE A 156 -18.80 1.75 -14.09
CA ILE A 156 -18.95 2.94 -13.25
C ILE A 156 -19.74 2.53 -12.01
N VAL A 157 -19.13 2.70 -10.84
CA VAL A 157 -19.71 2.28 -9.56
C VAL A 157 -19.86 3.48 -8.64
N LYS A 158 -21.11 3.85 -8.39
CA LYS A 158 -21.44 4.88 -7.41
C LYS A 158 -21.62 4.24 -6.04
N VAL A 159 -20.76 4.61 -5.11
CA VAL A 159 -20.77 4.11 -3.73
C VAL A 159 -21.43 5.13 -2.80
N GLY A 160 -22.16 4.65 -1.80
CA GLY A 160 -22.64 5.48 -0.70
C GLY A 160 -21.48 6.08 0.11
N GLN A 161 -21.80 6.87 1.12
CA GLN A 161 -20.77 7.41 2.02
C GLN A 161 -20.02 6.25 2.71
N CYS A 162 -18.70 6.19 2.54
CA CYS A 162 -17.86 5.12 3.06
C CYS A 162 -16.42 5.61 3.28
N ASP A 163 -15.61 4.78 3.93
CA ASP A 163 -14.16 4.98 3.97
C ASP A 163 -13.59 4.88 2.54
N PRO A 164 -12.68 5.78 2.12
CA PRO A 164 -12.06 5.75 0.79
C PRO A 164 -11.42 4.39 0.41
N ASN A 165 -10.93 3.62 1.38
CA ASN A 165 -10.35 2.31 1.15
C ASN A 165 -11.35 1.31 0.53
N ILE A 166 -12.65 1.49 0.77
CA ILE A 166 -13.71 0.63 0.21
C ILE A 166 -13.85 0.83 -1.30
N LEU A 167 -13.55 2.03 -1.81
CA LEU A 167 -13.54 2.29 -3.26
C LEU A 167 -12.50 1.44 -3.97
N GLY A 168 -11.31 1.29 -3.38
CA GLY A 168 -10.27 0.40 -3.89
C GLY A 168 -10.73 -1.06 -3.95
N LEU A 169 -11.27 -1.58 -2.84
CA LEU A 169 -11.81 -2.94 -2.79
C LEU A 169 -12.89 -3.18 -3.86
N ILE A 170 -13.81 -2.23 -4.05
CA ILE A 170 -14.87 -2.34 -5.06
C ILE A 170 -14.25 -2.36 -6.46
N SER A 171 -13.30 -1.49 -6.73
CA SER A 171 -12.59 -1.45 -8.02
C SER A 171 -11.88 -2.77 -8.32
N ASP A 172 -11.16 -3.32 -7.35
CA ASP A 172 -10.46 -4.59 -7.49
C ASP A 172 -11.42 -5.74 -7.82
N LEU A 173 -12.54 -5.82 -7.08
CA LEU A 173 -13.57 -6.84 -7.32
C LEU A 173 -14.22 -6.72 -8.70
N VAL A 174 -14.45 -5.50 -9.18
CA VAL A 174 -15.06 -5.25 -10.51
C VAL A 174 -14.06 -5.59 -11.61
N LEU A 175 -12.79 -5.30 -11.44
CA LEU A 175 -11.72 -5.61 -12.41
C LEU A 175 -11.38 -7.11 -12.51
N GLU A 176 -11.84 -7.95 -11.57
CA GLU A 176 -11.77 -9.42 -11.71
C GLU A 176 -12.70 -9.97 -12.81
N VAL A 177 -13.62 -9.13 -13.31
CA VAL A 177 -14.54 -9.53 -14.40
C VAL A 177 -13.86 -9.37 -15.75
N ASP A 178 -13.65 -10.47 -16.48
CA ASP A 178 -12.93 -10.52 -17.79
C ASP A 178 -13.47 -9.53 -18.83
N ALA A 179 -14.73 -9.12 -18.73
CA ALA A 179 -15.35 -8.16 -19.64
C ALA A 179 -15.01 -6.69 -19.31
N ILE A 180 -14.33 -6.41 -18.18
CA ILE A 180 -14.10 -5.05 -17.66
C ILE A 180 -12.60 -4.77 -17.62
N ASP A 181 -12.17 -3.75 -18.35
CA ASP A 181 -10.78 -3.30 -18.38
C ASP A 181 -10.58 -2.00 -17.55
N ILE A 182 -11.67 -1.26 -17.29
CA ILE A 182 -11.63 0.02 -16.58
C ILE A 182 -12.74 0.04 -15.52
N CYS A 183 -12.39 0.41 -14.29
CA CYS A 183 -13.35 0.67 -13.22
C CYS A 183 -13.20 2.09 -12.67
N VAL A 184 -14.32 2.80 -12.56
CA VAL A 184 -14.40 4.11 -11.89
C VAL A 184 -15.34 3.96 -10.71
N ALA A 185 -14.78 3.77 -9.51
CA ALA A 185 -15.54 3.77 -8.27
C ALA A 185 -15.42 5.13 -7.58
N PHE A 186 -16.53 5.72 -7.18
CA PHE A 186 -16.55 7.03 -6.54
C PHE A 186 -17.70 7.15 -5.53
N ASN A 187 -17.50 7.98 -4.52
CA ASN A 187 -18.55 8.43 -3.61
C ASN A 187 -18.77 9.94 -3.74
N LEU A 188 -20.00 10.37 -3.53
CA LEU A 188 -20.33 11.78 -3.43
C LEU A 188 -20.16 12.17 -1.95
N GLN A 189 -19.20 13.02 -1.67
CA GLN A 189 -19.13 13.65 -0.34
C GLN A 189 -20.26 14.68 -0.25
N PRO A 190 -20.97 14.78 0.89
CA PRO A 190 -21.88 15.91 1.11
C PRO A 190 -21.06 17.21 1.12
N GLU A 191 -21.59 18.24 0.44
CA GLU A 191 -21.03 19.60 0.47
C GLU A 191 -20.99 20.20 1.90
#